data_556ea4f226ab1512cb4d2784838a7fed
#
_entry.id   556ea4f226ab1512cb4d2784838a7fed
#
_cell.length_a   1.000
_cell.length_b   1.000
_cell.length_c   1.000
_cell.angle_alpha   90.00
_cell.angle_beta   90.00
_cell.angle_gamma   90.00
#
_symmetry.space_group_name_H-M   'P 1'
#
loop_
_entity.id
_entity.type
_entity.pdbx_description
1 polymer ?
#
loop_
_entity_poly.entity_id
_entity_poly.type
_entity_poly.pdbx_seq_one_letter_code
_entity_poly.pdbx_strand_id
1 'polypeptide(L)'
;MQLRPLKIHKDYGVLELPVEVLSVRPSSRKFKKYEIVVSYGGQQKSLHFGDKRYEQFHDRTPDGTFERQDHGDEDRRRSYLARSSKIRNKNGELTCNDPFSPNRYSILLLW
;
A
#
# COMPACT_ATOMS: atom_id res chain seq x y z
N MET A 1 -5.55 10.20 11.85
CA MET A 1 -6.15 10.22 10.51
C MET A 1 -6.81 8.88 10.25
N GLN A 2 -8.09 8.92 9.94
CA GLN A 2 -8.76 7.72 9.45
C GLN A 2 -8.77 7.77 7.94
N LEU A 3 -8.14 6.81 7.30
CA LEU A 3 -8.39 6.56 5.90
C LEU A 3 -9.80 6.01 5.77
N ARG A 4 -10.56 6.47 4.78
CA ARG A 4 -11.86 5.89 4.47
C ARG A 4 -11.70 4.39 4.23
N PRO A 5 -12.76 3.57 4.48
CA PRO A 5 -12.64 2.13 4.27
C PRO A 5 -12.06 1.86 2.90
N LEU A 6 -10.83 1.38 2.89
CA LEU A 6 -10.17 0.97 1.68
C LEU A 6 -10.81 -0.33 1.23
N LYS A 7 -11.06 -0.42 -0.06
CA LYS A 7 -11.58 -1.66 -0.63
C LYS A 7 -10.53 -2.76 -0.40
N ILE A 8 -10.89 -3.72 0.45
CA ILE A 8 -10.02 -4.85 0.71
C ILE A 8 -10.09 -5.78 -0.49
N HIS A 9 -8.94 -6.21 -0.98
CA HIS A 9 -8.87 -7.12 -2.11
C HIS A 9 -9.07 -8.57 -1.62
N LYS A 10 -10.28 -8.91 -1.19
CA LYS A 10 -10.61 -10.22 -0.62
C LYS A 10 -10.28 -11.38 -1.56
N ASP A 11 -10.50 -11.18 -2.86
CA ASP A 11 -10.24 -12.20 -3.88
C ASP A 11 -8.76 -12.57 -3.97
N TYR A 12 -7.89 -11.70 -3.46
CA TYR A 12 -6.45 -11.91 -3.45
C TYR A 12 -5.91 -12.24 -2.05
N GLY A 13 -6.78 -12.47 -1.08
CA GLY A 13 -6.39 -12.86 0.27
C GLY A 13 -5.84 -11.74 1.13
N VAL A 14 -6.08 -10.48 0.77
CA VAL A 14 -5.66 -9.33 1.57
C VAL A 14 -6.64 -9.14 2.73
N LEU A 15 -6.14 -9.27 3.96
CA LEU A 15 -6.95 -9.22 5.17
C LEU A 15 -7.13 -7.80 5.68
N GLU A 16 -8.31 -7.56 6.27
CA GLU A 16 -8.53 -6.37 7.08
C GLU A 16 -7.82 -6.54 8.42
N LEU A 17 -7.03 -5.55 8.80
CA LEU A 17 -6.31 -5.53 10.07
C LEU A 17 -6.62 -4.24 10.83
N PRO A 18 -6.68 -4.28 12.18
CA PRO A 18 -6.95 -3.09 12.97
C PRO A 18 -5.71 -2.18 13.06
N VAL A 19 -5.27 -1.68 11.91
CA VAL A 19 -4.13 -0.77 11.80
C VAL A 19 -4.63 0.66 11.92
N GLU A 20 -3.99 1.44 12.78
CA GLU A 20 -4.21 2.89 12.84
C GLU A 20 -3.20 3.58 11.93
N VAL A 21 -3.68 4.39 11.01
CA VAL A 21 -2.83 5.22 10.16
C VAL A 21 -2.71 6.59 10.79
N LEU A 22 -1.49 6.96 11.18
CA LEU A 22 -1.23 8.24 11.86
C LEU A 22 -0.95 9.35 10.87
N SER A 23 -0.26 9.05 9.77
CA SER A 23 0.00 10.02 8.69
C SER A 23 0.32 9.33 7.39
N VAL A 24 0.02 10.01 6.28
CA VAL A 24 0.47 9.65 4.93
C VAL A 24 0.93 10.94 4.28
N ARG A 25 2.18 10.97 3.82
CA ARG A 25 2.77 12.15 3.19
C ARG A 25 3.77 11.73 2.11
N PRO A 26 4.14 12.64 1.19
CA PRO A 26 5.19 12.35 0.21
C PRO A 26 6.47 11.92 0.91
N SER A 27 7.13 10.89 0.36
CA SER A 27 8.35 10.36 0.92
C SER A 27 9.54 11.27 0.64
N SER A 28 10.45 11.37 1.60
CA SER A 28 11.76 12.02 1.41
C SER A 28 12.76 11.12 0.69
N ARG A 29 12.48 9.82 0.56
CA ARG A 29 13.38 8.88 -0.13
C ARG A 29 13.30 9.04 -1.64
N LYS A 30 14.44 8.95 -2.31
CA LYS A 30 14.63 9.31 -3.72
C LYS A 30 13.61 8.68 -4.67
N PHE A 31 13.31 7.38 -4.52
CA PHE A 31 12.44 6.67 -5.46
C PHE A 31 11.10 6.25 -4.87
N LYS A 32 10.80 6.60 -3.63
CA LYS A 32 9.56 6.23 -2.97
C LYS A 32 8.52 7.33 -3.09
N LYS A 33 7.26 6.96 -3.32
CA LYS A 33 6.15 7.92 -3.45
C LYS A 33 5.72 8.49 -2.10
N TYR A 34 5.45 7.61 -1.13
CA TYR A 34 4.85 8.00 0.13
C TYR A 34 5.55 7.40 1.33
N GLU A 35 5.47 8.14 2.43
CA GLU A 35 5.76 7.66 3.77
C GLU A 35 4.46 7.53 4.54
N ILE A 36 4.21 6.36 5.12
CA ILE A 36 3.06 6.11 5.97
C ILE A 36 3.55 5.77 7.38
N VAL A 37 2.94 6.39 8.38
CA VAL A 37 3.19 6.06 9.78
C VAL A 37 1.98 5.30 10.28
N VAL A 38 2.22 4.08 10.76
CA VAL A 38 1.16 3.16 11.20
C VAL A 38 1.42 2.68 12.62
N SER A 39 0.34 2.38 13.33
CA SER A 39 0.38 1.77 14.66
C SER A 39 -0.42 0.48 14.63
N TYR A 40 0.16 -0.58 15.18
CA TYR A 40 -0.48 -1.90 15.27
C TYR A 40 0.14 -2.69 16.43
N GLY A 41 -0.71 -3.29 17.27
CA GLY A 41 -0.24 -4.13 18.37
C GLY A 41 0.66 -3.40 19.36
N GLY A 42 0.47 -2.11 19.55
CA GLY A 42 1.27 -1.30 20.46
C GLY A 42 2.59 -0.81 19.85
N GLN A 43 2.86 -1.11 18.57
CA GLN A 43 4.05 -0.65 17.87
C GLN A 43 3.71 0.39 16.83
N GLN A 44 4.58 1.38 16.68
CA GLN A 44 4.45 2.41 15.65
C GLN A 44 5.67 2.35 14.73
N LYS A 45 5.43 2.36 13.42
CA LYS A 45 6.50 2.35 12.42
C LYS A 45 6.21 3.30 11.28
N SER A 46 7.29 3.83 10.71
CA SER A 46 7.28 4.61 9.47
C SER A 46 7.73 3.71 8.33
N LEU A 47 6.93 3.67 7.27
CA LEU A 47 7.17 2.82 6.10
C LEU A 47 7.14 3.67 4.85
N HIS A 48 7.95 3.31 3.86
CA HIS A 48 7.97 3.98 2.56
C HIS A 48 7.48 3.02 1.49
N PHE A 49 6.54 3.47 0.67
CA PHE A 49 5.94 2.61 -0.35
C PHE A 49 5.71 3.35 -1.66
N GLY A 50 5.47 2.58 -2.73
CA GLY A 50 5.33 3.10 -4.08
C GLY A 50 6.67 3.48 -4.69
N ASP A 51 6.75 3.44 -6.02
CA ASP A 51 7.97 3.78 -6.75
C ASP A 51 7.67 4.91 -7.72
N LYS A 52 8.37 6.05 -7.57
CA LYS A 52 8.18 7.24 -8.41
C LYS A 52 8.41 6.99 -9.89
N ARG A 53 9.15 5.93 -10.24
CA ARG A 53 9.50 5.60 -11.62
C ARG A 53 8.39 4.87 -12.37
N TYR A 54 7.36 4.41 -11.65
CA TYR A 54 6.30 3.59 -12.24
C TYR A 54 4.93 4.19 -11.98
N GLU A 55 4.00 3.92 -12.89
CA GLU A 55 2.59 4.25 -12.74
C GLU A 55 1.91 3.34 -11.71
N GLN A 56 0.73 3.72 -11.27
CA GLN A 56 -0.15 2.92 -10.42
C GLN A 56 -1.56 2.92 -10.98
N PHE A 57 -2.42 2.08 -10.39
CA PHE A 57 -3.82 2.02 -10.80
C PHE A 57 -4.58 3.31 -10.43
N HIS A 58 -4.52 3.68 -9.15
CA HIS A 58 -5.21 4.87 -8.65
C HIS A 58 -4.61 5.30 -7.31
N ASP A 59 -4.19 6.55 -7.23
CA ASP A 59 -3.67 7.13 -5.98
C ASP A 59 -4.85 7.48 -5.05
N ARG A 60 -5.02 6.67 -4.00
CA ARG A 60 -6.07 6.83 -2.98
C ARG A 60 -5.59 7.55 -1.74
N THR A 61 -4.37 8.07 -1.74
CA THR A 61 -3.85 8.82 -0.60
C THR A 61 -4.59 10.15 -0.44
N PRO A 62 -4.62 10.72 0.78
CA PRO A 62 -5.31 11.99 1.00
C PRO A 62 -4.81 13.14 0.12
N ASP A 63 -3.50 13.17 -0.14
CA ASP A 63 -2.88 14.25 -0.93
C ASP A 63 -3.03 14.07 -2.44
N GLY A 64 -3.09 12.83 -2.92
CA GLY A 64 -3.14 12.54 -4.35
C GLY A 64 -1.94 13.09 -5.12
N THR A 65 -0.77 13.20 -4.47
CA THR A 65 0.42 13.83 -5.05
C THR A 65 0.86 13.20 -6.37
N PHE A 66 0.64 11.90 -6.51
CA PHE A 66 1.05 11.15 -7.71
C PHE A 66 -0.13 10.74 -8.59
N GLU A 67 -1.28 11.41 -8.49
CA GLU A 67 -2.46 11.07 -9.27
C GLU A 67 -2.24 11.14 -10.78
N ARG A 68 -1.26 11.93 -11.25
CA ARG A 68 -0.90 11.99 -12.67
C ARG A 68 -0.34 10.69 -13.20
N GLN A 69 0.10 9.79 -12.33
CA GLN A 69 0.60 8.46 -12.71
C GLN A 69 -0.50 7.39 -12.66
N ASP A 70 -1.74 7.76 -12.39
CA ASP A 70 -2.87 6.83 -12.41
C ASP A 70 -3.17 6.39 -13.84
N HIS A 71 -3.16 5.09 -14.09
CA HIS A 71 -3.49 4.56 -15.43
C HIS A 71 -4.92 4.02 -15.51
N GLY A 72 -5.53 3.62 -14.40
CA GLY A 72 -6.90 3.11 -14.37
C GLY A 72 -7.11 1.81 -15.17
N ASP A 73 -6.04 1.09 -15.49
CA ASP A 73 -6.09 -0.11 -16.33
C ASP A 73 -6.38 -1.35 -15.47
N GLU A 74 -7.57 -1.92 -15.62
CA GLU A 74 -8.02 -3.07 -14.83
C GLU A 74 -7.19 -4.33 -15.09
N ASP A 75 -6.68 -4.53 -16.31
CA ASP A 75 -5.84 -5.69 -16.60
C ASP A 75 -4.49 -5.58 -15.92
N ARG A 76 -3.89 -4.40 -15.92
CA ARG A 76 -2.66 -4.13 -15.17
C ARG A 76 -2.88 -4.30 -13.69
N ARG A 77 -4.02 -3.85 -13.17
CA ARG A 77 -4.38 -4.00 -11.76
C ARG A 77 -4.45 -5.48 -11.37
N ARG A 78 -5.17 -6.29 -12.14
CA ARG A 78 -5.29 -7.73 -11.87
C ARG A 78 -3.93 -8.41 -11.84
N SER A 79 -3.09 -8.12 -12.82
CA SER A 79 -1.74 -8.68 -12.89
C SER A 79 -0.90 -8.29 -11.68
N TYR A 80 -0.96 -7.03 -11.29
CA TYR A 80 -0.23 -6.53 -10.12
C TYR A 80 -0.71 -7.21 -8.85
N LEU A 81 -2.01 -7.26 -8.61
CA LEU A 81 -2.59 -7.85 -7.39
C LEU A 81 -2.31 -9.35 -7.31
N ALA A 82 -2.44 -10.06 -8.44
CA ALA A 82 -2.16 -11.50 -8.48
C ALA A 82 -0.70 -11.81 -8.12
N ARG A 83 0.23 -10.96 -8.51
CA ARG A 83 1.66 -11.12 -8.22
C ARG A 83 2.00 -10.62 -6.81
N SER A 84 1.58 -9.41 -6.48
CA SER A 84 2.00 -8.74 -5.24
C SER A 84 1.34 -9.33 -3.99
N SER A 85 0.12 -9.86 -4.10
CA SER A 85 -0.55 -10.52 -2.97
C SER A 85 0.09 -11.85 -2.58
N LYS A 86 0.98 -12.39 -3.39
CA LYS A 86 1.66 -13.66 -3.13
C LYS A 86 3.09 -13.50 -2.61
N ILE A 87 3.58 -12.28 -2.49
CA ILE A 87 4.94 -12.02 -2.01
C ILE A 87 5.03 -12.44 -0.54
N ARG A 88 6.02 -13.28 -0.23
CA ARG A 88 6.27 -13.77 1.12
C ARG A 88 7.57 -13.22 1.66
N ASN A 89 7.61 -13.00 2.99
CA ASN A 89 8.83 -12.65 3.68
C ASN A 89 9.69 -13.90 3.93
N LYS A 90 10.84 -13.72 4.58
CA LYS A 90 11.77 -14.81 4.89
C LYS A 90 11.16 -15.89 5.79
N ASN A 91 10.11 -15.57 6.53
CA ASN A 91 9.42 -16.52 7.42
C ASN A 91 8.26 -17.23 6.70
N GLY A 92 8.06 -16.99 5.39
CA GLY A 92 6.99 -17.58 4.61
C GLY A 92 5.64 -16.92 4.78
N GLU A 93 5.57 -15.78 5.44
CA GLU A 93 4.32 -15.05 5.66
C GLU A 93 4.02 -14.11 4.51
N LEU A 94 2.74 -13.95 4.16
CA LEU A 94 2.32 -13.03 3.10
C LEU A 94 2.53 -11.57 3.54
N THR A 95 3.30 -10.82 2.77
CA THR A 95 3.59 -9.43 3.08
C THR A 95 2.36 -8.52 2.96
N CYS A 96 1.39 -8.87 2.12
CA CYS A 96 0.13 -8.11 2.02
C CYS A 96 -0.66 -8.12 3.33
N ASN A 97 -0.42 -9.08 4.20
CA ASN A 97 -1.08 -9.22 5.50
C ASN A 97 -0.17 -8.87 6.68
N ASP A 98 0.99 -8.30 6.41
CA ASP A 98 1.89 -7.78 7.43
C ASP A 98 1.60 -6.29 7.63
N PRO A 99 1.16 -5.86 8.84
CA PRO A 99 0.82 -4.46 9.09
C PRO A 99 2.01 -3.50 8.93
N PHE A 100 3.25 -4.02 8.90
CA PHE A 100 4.47 -3.23 8.77
C PHE A 100 5.18 -3.45 7.43
N SER A 101 4.50 -4.03 6.44
CA SER A 101 5.08 -4.20 5.12
C SER A 101 4.67 -3.08 4.16
N PRO A 102 5.63 -2.43 3.49
CA PRO A 102 5.30 -1.45 2.44
C PRO A 102 4.40 -2.03 1.34
N ASN A 103 4.56 -3.31 0.99
CA ASN A 103 3.76 -3.98 -0.02
C ASN A 103 2.25 -3.91 0.28
N ARG A 104 1.86 -4.09 1.54
CA ARG A 104 0.46 -3.98 1.97
C ARG A 104 -0.12 -2.61 1.58
N TYR A 105 0.59 -1.54 1.87
CA TYR A 105 0.08 -0.18 1.64
C TYR A 105 0.14 0.23 0.18
N SER A 106 1.10 -0.28 -0.58
CA SER A 106 1.10 -0.14 -2.03
C SER A 106 -0.15 -0.78 -2.63
N ILE A 107 -0.51 -1.99 -2.20
CA ILE A 107 -1.73 -2.68 -2.65
C ILE A 107 -2.99 -1.89 -2.27
N LEU A 108 -3.09 -1.46 -1.01
CA LEU A 108 -4.31 -0.84 -0.50
C LEU A 108 -4.50 0.60 -0.99
N LEU A 109 -3.43 1.35 -1.21
CA LEU A 109 -3.50 2.77 -1.51
C LEU A 109 -3.24 3.12 -2.97
N LEU A 110 -2.55 2.27 -3.73
CA LEU A 110 -2.18 2.54 -5.12
C LEU A 110 -2.79 1.56 -6.13
N TRP A 111 -3.23 0.42 -5.70
CA TRP A 111 -3.77 -0.64 -6.56
C TRP A 111 -5.10 -1.19 -6.04
#